data_0e2cf1e1fd61640bfaffaba4e264907e
#
_entry.id   0e2cf1e1fd61640bfaffaba4e264907e
#
_cell.length_a   1.000
_cell.length_b   1.000
_cell.length_c   1.000
_cell.angle_alpha   90.00
_cell.angle_beta   90.00
_cell.angle_gamma   90.00
#
_symmetry.space_group_name_H-M   'P 1'
#
loop_
_entity.id
_entity.type
_entity.pdbx_description
1 polymer ?
#
loop_
_entity_poly.entity_id
_entity_poly.type
_entity_poly.pdbx_seq_one_letter_code
_entity_poly.pdbx_strand_id
1 'polypeptide(L)'
;MRDRTIIISGLSKTFSVTGWRIGTIIAPPDLTDAIRKVHDFLTVGAPAPLQEACAVGIRELGPSYYEGLTIDYRERRDVFLSALKDSRFKFSTPEGAYYVLADFSALSLEDDTTFSKRLTKEGGVAPVPGSSFFSVPERGHSVVRFAFCKTIKTLEAAGERLREFASNEYS
;
A
#
# COMPACT_ATOMS: atom_id res chain seq x y z
N MET A 1 1.99 -26.76 -11.48
CA MET A 1 1.81 -25.31 -11.38
C MET A 1 3.14 -24.57 -11.43
N ARG A 2 4.20 -25.07 -10.75
CA ARG A 2 5.53 -24.43 -10.69
C ARG A 2 6.10 -24.06 -12.06
N ASP A 3 5.96 -24.94 -13.06
CA ASP A 3 6.55 -24.77 -14.40
C ASP A 3 5.86 -23.70 -15.28
N ARG A 4 4.79 -23.11 -14.80
CA ARG A 4 4.03 -22.05 -15.49
C ARG A 4 3.66 -20.87 -14.56
N THR A 5 4.43 -20.70 -13.48
CA THR A 5 4.20 -19.63 -12.51
C THR A 5 5.41 -18.72 -12.43
N ILE A 6 5.18 -17.41 -12.54
CA ILE A 6 6.17 -16.37 -12.28
C ILE A 6 5.75 -15.68 -10.98
N ILE A 7 6.62 -15.69 -9.98
CA ILE A 7 6.43 -15.00 -8.71
C ILE A 7 7.22 -13.69 -8.75
N ILE A 8 6.55 -12.58 -8.54
CA ILE A 8 7.18 -11.26 -8.44
C ILE A 8 6.96 -10.76 -7.01
N SER A 9 8.05 -10.43 -6.31
CA SER A 9 8.01 -9.92 -4.95
C SER A 9 8.88 -8.68 -4.79
N GLY A 10 8.36 -7.67 -4.09
CA GLY A 10 9.10 -6.46 -3.79
C GLY A 10 9.62 -6.45 -2.35
N LEU A 11 10.87 -6.07 -2.15
CA LEU A 11 11.49 -5.99 -0.83
C LEU A 11 11.28 -4.62 -0.15
N SER A 12 10.66 -3.69 -0.86
CA SER A 12 10.43 -2.30 -0.44
C SER A 12 9.77 -2.16 0.94
N LYS A 13 8.80 -3.00 1.27
CA LYS A 13 8.04 -2.93 2.52
C LYS A 13 8.59 -3.91 3.56
N THR A 14 9.14 -5.03 3.12
CA THR A 14 9.75 -6.04 3.99
C THR A 14 10.90 -5.45 4.80
N PHE A 15 11.75 -4.65 4.16
CA PHE A 15 12.95 -4.07 4.79
C PHE A 15 12.89 -2.55 4.93
N SER A 16 11.71 -1.92 4.73
CA SER A 16 11.55 -0.46 4.76
C SER A 16 12.46 0.31 3.78
N VAL A 17 12.80 -0.31 2.65
CA VAL A 17 13.74 0.20 1.63
C VAL A 17 13.05 0.60 0.34
N THR A 18 11.90 1.26 0.43
CA THR A 18 11.07 1.61 -0.74
C THR A 18 11.84 2.36 -1.83
N GLY A 19 12.75 3.26 -1.45
CA GLY A 19 13.57 4.03 -2.37
C GLY A 19 14.64 3.22 -3.12
N TRP A 20 14.98 2.03 -2.66
CA TRP A 20 16.01 1.19 -3.27
C TRP A 20 15.57 0.52 -4.57
N ARG A 21 14.28 0.38 -4.79
CA ARG A 21 13.69 -0.24 -5.99
C ARG A 21 14.17 -1.67 -6.24
N ILE A 22 14.32 -2.47 -5.18
CA ILE A 22 14.75 -3.88 -5.23
C ILE A 22 13.54 -4.80 -5.10
N GLY A 23 13.50 -5.81 -5.94
CA GLY A 23 12.53 -6.89 -5.92
C GLY A 23 13.13 -8.18 -6.47
N THR A 24 12.39 -9.25 -6.44
CA THR A 24 12.77 -10.57 -6.93
C THR A 24 11.77 -11.11 -7.91
N ILE A 25 12.26 -11.84 -8.91
CA ILE A 25 11.45 -12.63 -9.83
C ILE A 25 11.92 -14.09 -9.70
N ILE A 26 10.98 -14.99 -9.43
CA ILE A 26 11.22 -16.43 -9.37
C ILE A 26 10.37 -17.07 -10.47
N ALA A 27 11.02 -17.69 -11.43
CA ALA A 27 10.39 -18.30 -12.60
C ALA A 27 11.13 -19.58 -13.01
N PRO A 28 10.52 -20.47 -13.84
CA PRO A 28 11.21 -21.56 -14.49
C PRO A 28 12.40 -21.05 -15.33
N PRO A 29 13.44 -21.89 -15.57
CA PRO A 29 14.67 -21.47 -16.26
C PRO A 29 14.41 -20.78 -17.61
N ASP A 30 13.58 -21.37 -18.46
CA ASP A 30 13.28 -20.83 -19.80
C ASP A 30 12.65 -19.43 -19.74
N LEU A 31 11.72 -19.23 -18.79
CA LEU A 31 11.11 -17.92 -18.56
C LEU A 31 12.10 -16.94 -17.93
N THR A 32 12.96 -17.42 -17.03
CA THR A 32 14.00 -16.59 -16.41
C THR A 32 14.97 -16.04 -17.46
N ASP A 33 15.39 -16.84 -18.43
CA ASP A 33 16.29 -16.40 -19.51
C ASP A 33 15.63 -15.37 -20.43
N ALA A 34 14.36 -15.57 -20.76
CA ALA A 34 13.59 -14.60 -21.53
C ALA A 34 13.43 -13.25 -20.77
N ILE A 35 13.10 -13.33 -19.49
CA ILE A 35 12.94 -12.14 -18.62
C ILE A 35 14.26 -11.37 -18.50
N ARG A 36 15.39 -12.07 -18.29
CA ARG A 36 16.72 -11.42 -18.23
C ARG A 36 17.06 -10.63 -19.48
N LYS A 37 16.85 -11.21 -20.65
CA LYS A 37 17.11 -10.53 -21.93
C LYS A 37 16.29 -9.23 -22.07
N VAL A 38 15.03 -9.24 -21.65
CA VAL A 38 14.19 -8.03 -21.70
C VAL A 38 14.62 -7.03 -20.62
N HIS A 39 14.91 -7.50 -19.40
CA HIS A 39 15.27 -6.66 -18.28
C HIS A 39 16.58 -5.88 -18.51
N ASP A 40 17.57 -6.52 -19.17
CA ASP A 40 18.82 -5.86 -19.55
C ASP A 40 18.60 -4.59 -20.37
N PHE A 41 17.64 -4.62 -21.31
CA PHE A 41 17.32 -3.44 -22.14
C PHE A 41 16.37 -2.44 -21.47
N LEU A 42 15.56 -2.89 -20.50
CA LEU A 42 14.65 -1.98 -19.78
C LEU A 42 15.34 -1.18 -18.68
N THR A 43 16.21 -1.80 -17.90
CA THR A 43 16.78 -1.20 -16.69
C THR A 43 18.27 -1.50 -16.46
N VAL A 44 18.90 -2.30 -17.32
CA VAL A 44 20.27 -2.84 -17.15
C VAL A 44 20.39 -3.76 -15.94
N GLY A 45 19.91 -3.33 -14.78
CA GLY A 45 19.86 -4.07 -13.54
C GLY A 45 19.70 -3.16 -12.33
N ALA A 46 19.32 -3.75 -11.21
CA ALA A 46 19.30 -3.03 -9.95
C ALA A 46 20.73 -2.80 -9.41
N PRO A 47 21.01 -1.73 -8.64
CA PRO A 47 22.34 -1.45 -8.11
C PRO A 47 22.87 -2.62 -7.26
N ALA A 48 24.05 -3.14 -7.63
CA ALA A 48 24.64 -4.32 -6.99
C ALA A 48 24.80 -4.21 -5.45
N PRO A 49 25.25 -3.07 -4.86
CA PRO A 49 25.34 -2.94 -3.41
C PRO A 49 24.00 -3.09 -2.69
N LEU A 50 22.91 -2.60 -3.30
CA LEU A 50 21.57 -2.69 -2.73
C LEU A 50 21.00 -4.12 -2.85
N GLN A 51 21.32 -4.83 -3.95
CA GLN A 51 20.98 -6.24 -4.08
C GLN A 51 21.67 -7.08 -2.99
N GLU A 52 22.98 -6.86 -2.76
CA GLU A 52 23.73 -7.58 -1.73
C GLU A 52 23.18 -7.27 -0.33
N ALA A 53 22.89 -6.01 -0.01
CA ALA A 53 22.28 -5.66 1.27
C ALA A 53 20.93 -6.36 1.48
N CYS A 54 20.08 -6.44 0.46
CA CYS A 54 18.83 -7.21 0.54
C CYS A 54 19.06 -8.71 0.69
N ALA A 55 20.08 -9.26 0.01
CA ALA A 55 20.44 -10.67 0.12
C ALA A 55 20.95 -11.01 1.54
N VAL A 56 21.72 -10.11 2.17
CA VAL A 56 22.12 -10.23 3.59
C VAL A 56 20.87 -10.24 4.48
N GLY A 57 19.94 -9.30 4.28
CA GLY A 57 18.69 -9.26 5.03
C GLY A 57 17.89 -10.57 4.94
N ILE A 58 17.80 -11.16 3.74
CA ILE A 58 17.11 -12.44 3.55
C ILE A 58 17.81 -13.60 4.26
N ARG A 59 19.16 -13.60 4.27
CA ARG A 59 19.95 -14.67 4.89
C ARG A 59 19.98 -14.58 6.42
N GLU A 60 20.14 -13.39 6.96
CA GLU A 60 20.45 -13.16 8.38
C GLU A 60 19.22 -12.91 9.24
N LEU A 61 18.13 -12.38 8.67
CA LEU A 61 16.90 -12.13 9.40
C LEU A 61 16.06 -13.40 9.50
N GLY A 62 15.92 -13.92 10.71
CA GLY A 62 15.16 -15.15 11.00
C GLY A 62 13.63 -14.92 11.00
N PRO A 63 12.86 -16.00 11.22
CA PRO A 63 11.39 -15.94 11.27
C PRO A 63 10.82 -14.89 12.21
N SER A 64 11.45 -14.64 13.35
CA SER A 64 11.03 -13.65 14.34
C SER A 64 10.96 -12.22 13.81
N TYR A 65 11.81 -11.86 12.84
CA TYR A 65 11.71 -10.57 12.15
C TYR A 65 10.39 -10.42 11.39
N TYR A 66 10.02 -11.44 10.62
CA TYR A 66 8.80 -11.41 9.80
C TYR A 66 7.53 -11.51 10.63
N GLU A 67 7.58 -12.26 11.73
CA GLU A 67 6.51 -12.32 12.73
C GLU A 67 6.31 -10.97 13.40
N GLY A 68 7.39 -10.34 13.87
CA GLY A 68 7.37 -8.98 14.43
C GLY A 68 6.80 -7.95 13.44
N LEU A 69 7.26 -7.99 12.19
CA LEU A 69 6.74 -7.12 11.13
C LEU A 69 5.22 -7.29 10.93
N THR A 70 4.73 -8.53 10.99
CA THR A 70 3.30 -8.84 10.86
C THR A 70 2.50 -8.28 12.03
N ILE A 71 3.01 -8.40 13.25
CA ILE A 71 2.40 -7.85 14.47
C ILE A 71 2.32 -6.32 14.38
N ASP A 72 3.43 -5.66 14.03
CA ASP A 72 3.49 -4.20 13.88
C ASP A 72 2.50 -3.66 12.84
N TYR A 73 2.39 -4.33 11.69
CA TYR A 73 1.44 -3.92 10.66
C TYR A 73 -0.02 -4.17 11.05
N ARG A 74 -0.28 -5.24 11.79
CA ARG A 74 -1.61 -5.52 12.34
C ARG A 74 -2.04 -4.43 13.33
N GLU A 75 -1.17 -4.05 14.25
CA GLU A 75 -1.44 -2.98 15.21
C GLU A 75 -1.76 -1.66 14.49
N ARG A 76 -0.91 -1.24 13.55
CA ARG A 76 -1.12 -0.02 12.76
C ARG A 76 -2.42 -0.05 11.97
N ARG A 77 -2.74 -1.19 11.37
CA ARG A 77 -4.01 -1.42 10.69
C ARG A 77 -5.19 -1.22 11.65
N ASP A 78 -5.16 -1.89 12.78
CA ASP A 78 -6.29 -1.93 13.71
C ASP A 78 -6.54 -0.55 14.34
N VAL A 79 -5.49 0.19 14.68
CA VAL A 79 -5.57 1.60 15.12
C VAL A 79 -6.24 2.47 14.06
N PHE A 80 -5.77 2.40 12.81
CA PHE A 80 -6.32 3.22 11.73
C PHE A 80 -7.76 2.84 11.38
N LEU A 81 -8.07 1.55 11.30
CA LEU A 81 -9.44 1.08 11.01
C LEU A 81 -10.41 1.43 12.12
N SER A 82 -9.98 1.40 13.39
CA SER A 82 -10.81 1.88 14.50
C SER A 82 -11.18 3.35 14.33
N ALA A 83 -10.22 4.19 13.93
CA ALA A 83 -10.47 5.60 13.67
C ALA A 83 -11.40 5.84 12.47
N LEU A 84 -11.31 4.99 11.43
CA LEU A 84 -12.20 5.07 10.26
C LEU A 84 -13.65 4.69 10.55
N LYS A 85 -13.93 3.83 11.53
CA LYS A 85 -15.31 3.41 11.86
C LYS A 85 -16.24 4.58 12.18
N ASP A 86 -15.70 5.61 12.83
CA ASP A 86 -16.46 6.78 13.27
C ASP A 86 -16.50 7.91 12.22
N SER A 87 -15.92 7.68 11.04
CA SER A 87 -15.76 8.69 9.97
C SER A 87 -16.68 8.46 8.77
N ARG A 88 -17.64 7.52 8.85
CA ARG A 88 -18.62 7.17 7.80
C ARG A 88 -18.05 6.58 6.50
N PHE A 89 -16.75 6.39 6.40
CA PHE A 89 -16.18 5.58 5.34
C PHE A 89 -16.60 4.11 5.48
N LYS A 90 -16.95 3.47 4.37
CA LYS A 90 -17.23 2.02 4.34
C LYS A 90 -16.00 1.29 3.85
N PHE A 91 -15.61 0.23 4.54
CA PHE A 91 -14.44 -0.56 4.18
C PHE A 91 -14.56 -2.00 4.65
N SER A 92 -13.80 -2.89 4.02
CA SER A 92 -13.52 -4.23 4.52
C SER A 92 -12.16 -4.25 5.20
N THR A 93 -12.02 -5.02 6.28
CA THR A 93 -10.72 -5.19 6.95
C THR A 93 -9.75 -5.90 6.01
N PRO A 94 -8.62 -5.28 5.61
CA PRO A 94 -7.64 -5.94 4.76
C PRO A 94 -6.91 -7.04 5.54
N GLU A 95 -6.79 -8.22 4.94
CA GLU A 95 -6.07 -9.36 5.52
C GLU A 95 -4.56 -9.33 5.23
N GLY A 96 -4.13 -8.42 4.37
CA GLY A 96 -2.73 -8.25 3.98
C GLY A 96 -2.43 -6.83 3.51
N ALA A 97 -1.24 -6.63 2.97
CA ALA A 97 -0.73 -5.34 2.50
C ALA A 97 -0.60 -4.29 3.63
N TYR A 98 -0.58 -3.02 3.28
CA TYR A 98 -0.33 -1.90 4.19
C TYR A 98 -1.29 -0.72 3.94
N TYR A 99 -2.44 -1.00 3.31
CA TYR A 99 -3.45 -0.02 2.94
C TYR A 99 -4.85 -0.60 3.03
N VAL A 100 -5.83 0.29 3.09
CA VAL A 100 -7.26 -0.02 3.02
C VAL A 100 -7.89 0.78 1.89
N LEU A 101 -8.82 0.16 1.17
CA LEU A 101 -9.74 0.83 0.26
C LEU A 101 -10.99 1.22 1.05
N ALA A 102 -11.35 2.48 0.99
CA ALA A 102 -12.46 3.04 1.73
C ALA A 102 -13.43 3.74 0.76
N ASP A 103 -14.68 3.33 0.78
CA ASP A 103 -15.76 3.94 0.04
C ASP A 103 -16.26 5.17 0.81
N PHE A 104 -16.30 6.31 0.14
CA PHE A 104 -16.72 7.60 0.68
C PHE A 104 -18.10 8.07 0.18
N SER A 105 -18.85 7.21 -0.52
CA SER A 105 -20.16 7.55 -1.09
C SER A 105 -21.18 8.03 -0.07
N ALA A 106 -21.00 7.73 1.21
CA ALA A 106 -21.84 8.25 2.30
C ALA A 106 -21.44 9.67 2.75
N LEU A 107 -20.33 10.22 2.24
CA LEU A 107 -19.81 11.54 2.59
C LEU A 107 -19.98 12.53 1.45
N SER A 108 -19.78 12.10 0.19
CA SER A 108 -19.79 12.98 -0.97
C SER A 108 -20.22 12.26 -2.23
N LEU A 109 -20.79 13.02 -3.17
CA LEU A 109 -21.12 12.57 -4.53
C LEU A 109 -20.04 12.96 -5.56
N GLU A 110 -18.94 13.56 -5.13
CA GLU A 110 -17.79 13.90 -5.97
C GLU A 110 -17.11 12.63 -6.52
N ASP A 111 -16.33 12.78 -7.58
CA ASP A 111 -15.41 11.74 -8.01
C ASP A 111 -14.21 11.62 -7.04
N ASP A 112 -13.52 10.50 -7.09
CA ASP A 112 -12.41 10.16 -6.20
C ASP A 112 -11.24 11.15 -6.26
N THR A 113 -10.97 11.74 -7.43
CA THR A 113 -9.88 12.71 -7.62
C THR A 113 -10.23 14.05 -6.98
N THR A 114 -11.44 14.54 -7.19
CA THR A 114 -11.94 15.79 -6.60
C THR A 114 -12.04 15.65 -5.08
N PHE A 115 -12.64 14.55 -4.61
CA PHE A 115 -12.72 14.23 -3.18
C PHE A 115 -11.34 14.13 -2.53
N SER A 116 -10.38 13.44 -3.16
CA SER A 116 -9.01 13.30 -2.61
C SER A 116 -8.29 14.64 -2.47
N LYS A 117 -8.46 15.55 -3.45
CA LYS A 117 -7.89 16.90 -3.39
C LYS A 117 -8.52 17.71 -2.26
N ARG A 118 -9.84 17.66 -2.12
CA ARG A 118 -10.57 18.37 -1.08
C ARG A 118 -10.21 17.83 0.31
N LEU A 119 -10.23 16.52 0.51
CA LEU A 119 -9.82 15.88 1.77
C LEU A 119 -8.37 16.25 2.16
N THR A 120 -7.48 16.32 1.17
CA THR A 120 -6.09 16.75 1.43
C THR A 120 -6.01 18.19 1.87
N LYS A 121 -6.76 19.10 1.21
CA LYS A 121 -6.71 20.56 1.46
C LYS A 121 -7.42 20.93 2.77
N GLU A 122 -8.58 20.37 3.04
CA GLU A 122 -9.47 20.75 4.13
C GLU A 122 -9.33 19.81 5.34
N GLY A 123 -9.22 18.50 5.10
CA GLY A 123 -9.05 17.51 6.16
C GLY A 123 -7.59 17.23 6.53
N GLY A 124 -6.62 17.68 5.73
CA GLY A 124 -5.19 17.47 5.99
C GLY A 124 -4.75 16.02 5.93
N VAL A 125 -5.52 15.14 5.28
CA VAL A 125 -5.20 13.73 5.06
C VAL A 125 -5.21 13.45 3.57
N ALA A 126 -4.08 12.96 3.04
CA ALA A 126 -3.90 12.71 1.61
C ALA A 126 -4.13 11.23 1.26
N PRO A 127 -5.27 10.85 0.69
CA PRO A 127 -5.50 9.53 0.13
C PRO A 127 -4.97 9.42 -1.29
N VAL A 128 -5.03 8.21 -1.85
CA VAL A 128 -4.83 7.99 -3.29
C VAL A 128 -6.20 7.72 -3.93
N PRO A 129 -6.55 8.41 -5.05
CA PRO A 129 -7.79 8.18 -5.77
C PRO A 129 -7.95 6.71 -6.20
N GLY A 130 -9.15 6.18 -6.05
CA GLY A 130 -9.45 4.77 -6.30
C GLY A 130 -9.41 4.41 -7.79
N SER A 131 -9.82 5.31 -8.67
CA SER A 131 -9.78 5.11 -10.13
C SER A 131 -8.42 4.68 -10.64
N SER A 132 -7.33 5.07 -9.95
CA SER A 132 -5.95 4.69 -10.27
C SER A 132 -5.68 3.17 -10.15
N PHE A 133 -6.58 2.39 -9.55
CA PHE A 133 -6.39 0.94 -9.30
C PHE A 133 -7.31 0.06 -10.15
N PHE A 134 -8.13 0.65 -11.01
CA PHE A 134 -9.08 -0.09 -11.85
C PHE A 134 -8.80 0.15 -13.33
N SER A 135 -8.86 -0.90 -14.13
CA SER A 135 -8.80 -0.78 -15.60
C SER A 135 -10.04 -0.10 -16.19
N VAL A 136 -11.14 -0.08 -15.44
CA VAL A 136 -12.35 0.71 -15.70
C VAL A 136 -12.44 1.74 -14.57
N PRO A 137 -11.96 2.98 -14.79
CA PRO A 137 -11.78 3.99 -13.72
C PRO A 137 -13.06 4.28 -12.92
N GLU A 138 -14.21 4.22 -13.55
CA GLU A 138 -15.54 4.48 -12.97
C GLU A 138 -15.83 3.58 -11.76
N ARG A 139 -15.24 2.37 -11.70
CA ARG A 139 -15.37 1.46 -10.58
C ARG A 139 -14.67 1.95 -9.31
N GLY A 140 -13.74 2.89 -9.45
CA GLY A 140 -13.01 3.50 -8.36
C GLY A 140 -13.50 4.87 -7.93
N HIS A 141 -14.50 5.46 -8.61
CA HIS A 141 -14.93 6.85 -8.40
C HIS A 141 -15.50 7.14 -7.00
N SER A 142 -15.99 6.14 -6.27
CA SER A 142 -16.45 6.31 -4.88
C SER A 142 -15.43 5.85 -3.84
N VAL A 143 -14.21 5.47 -4.26
CA VAL A 143 -13.23 4.81 -3.40
C VAL A 143 -11.95 5.62 -3.31
N VAL A 144 -11.37 5.65 -2.12
CA VAL A 144 -10.01 6.17 -1.89
C VAL A 144 -9.17 5.13 -1.15
N ARG A 145 -7.85 5.17 -1.35
CA ARG A 145 -6.89 4.30 -0.67
C ARG A 145 -6.13 5.07 0.41
N PHE A 146 -6.20 4.60 1.65
CA PHE A 146 -5.36 5.06 2.74
C PHE A 146 -4.26 4.05 3.05
N ALA A 147 -3.03 4.53 3.29
CA ALA A 147 -1.91 3.71 3.69
C ALA A 147 -1.66 3.83 5.20
N PHE A 148 -1.63 2.71 5.91
CA PHE A 148 -1.37 2.66 7.36
C PHE A 148 0.07 2.29 7.73
N CYS A 149 1.02 2.34 6.78
CA CYS A 149 2.45 2.16 7.04
C CYS A 149 3.09 3.44 7.63
N LYS A 150 2.52 3.96 8.69
CA LYS A 150 2.93 5.18 9.41
C LYS A 150 3.09 4.88 10.89
N THR A 151 3.60 5.85 11.67
CA THR A 151 3.64 5.71 13.13
C THR A 151 2.23 5.73 13.70
N ILE A 152 2.02 5.07 14.85
CA ILE A 152 0.72 5.06 15.55
C ILE A 152 0.22 6.50 15.76
N LYS A 153 1.06 7.38 16.27
CA LYS A 153 0.73 8.81 16.46
C LYS A 153 0.22 9.48 15.17
N THR A 154 0.81 9.17 14.02
CA THR A 154 0.36 9.73 12.74
C THR A 154 -1.01 9.17 12.34
N LEU A 155 -1.25 7.90 12.62
CA LEU A 155 -2.53 7.23 12.29
C LEU A 155 -3.67 7.74 13.18
N GLU A 156 -3.42 7.94 14.46
CA GLU A 156 -4.36 8.55 15.42
C GLU A 156 -4.74 9.97 14.98
N ALA A 157 -3.73 10.82 14.69
CA ALA A 157 -3.96 12.17 14.22
C ALA A 157 -4.71 12.23 12.88
N ALA A 158 -4.43 11.29 11.97
CA ALA A 158 -5.18 11.19 10.72
C ALA A 158 -6.64 10.79 10.97
N GLY A 159 -6.87 9.86 11.90
CA GLY A 159 -8.21 9.45 12.30
C GLY A 159 -9.05 10.58 12.89
N GLU A 160 -8.47 11.40 13.76
CA GLU A 160 -9.13 12.60 14.31
C GLU A 160 -9.56 13.56 13.21
N ARG A 161 -8.66 13.88 12.30
CA ARG A 161 -8.93 14.76 11.16
C ARG A 161 -10.02 14.21 10.22
N LEU A 162 -10.03 12.91 9.99
CA LEU A 162 -11.06 12.27 9.16
C LEU A 162 -12.44 12.34 9.83
N ARG A 163 -12.53 12.19 11.15
CA ARG A 163 -13.79 12.36 11.89
C ARG A 163 -14.28 13.81 11.85
N GLU A 164 -13.39 14.78 12.08
CA GLU A 164 -13.71 16.20 11.99
C GLU A 164 -14.20 16.57 10.59
N PHE A 165 -13.49 16.15 9.54
CA PHE A 165 -13.88 16.35 8.15
C PHE A 165 -15.27 15.77 7.88
N ALA A 166 -15.52 14.51 8.26
CA ALA A 166 -16.80 13.85 8.06
C ALA A 166 -17.96 14.55 8.83
N SER A 167 -17.70 15.16 9.97
CA SER A 167 -18.70 15.91 10.74
C SER A 167 -19.10 17.22 10.04
N ASN A 168 -18.15 17.90 9.40
CA ASN A 168 -18.38 19.16 8.71
C ASN A 168 -19.15 19.03 7.39
N GLU A 169 -19.20 17.83 6.79
CA GLU A 169 -19.98 17.55 5.57
C GLU A 169 -21.51 17.63 5.77
N TYR A 170 -21.99 17.84 7.00
CA TYR A 170 -23.42 17.85 7.36
C TYR A 170 -23.85 19.13 8.07
N SER A 171 -22.96 20.11 8.18
CA SER A 171 -23.28 21.44 8.72
C SER A 171 -23.58 22.43 7.61
#